data_d9bba33e13cc5a3c6375070c242a33b5
#
_entry.id   d9bba33e13cc5a3c6375070c242a33b5
#
_cell.length_a   1.000
_cell.length_b   1.000
_cell.length_c   1.000
_cell.angle_alpha   90.00
_cell.angle_beta   90.00
_cell.angle_gamma   90.00
#
_symmetry.space_group_name_H-M   'P 1'
#
loop_
_entity.id
_entity.type
_entity.pdbx_description
1 polymer ?
#
loop_
_entity_poly.entity_id
_entity_poly.type
_entity_poly.pdbx_seq_one_letter_code
_entity_poly.pdbx_strand_id
1 'polypeptide(L)'
;MRFTTALAMTATLTMTTVTLGPIQASAHGKPQALTPTATGYGGAVSTVDPTATAVGLDVLRRGGNAVDAAVAAAATLGVTEPFSAGIGGGGFFVYYDAQHKKVHTIDGRESGPATMAEDVFVDPADGQPYDFQEARVSGLSVGTPGTLATWEAAAKKWGTRPLANLLRPAAKVAEDGFPVDATFRQQIADNAAAFGQFDATKELYLPGGAPPAVGTTQRNPDLAATYRRIANRGTDEFYRGEIGADLDPV
;
A
#
# COMPACT_ATOMS: atom_id res chain seq x y z
N MET A 1 -22.63 -86.63 33.77
CA MET A 1 -23.35 -85.42 34.21
C MET A 1 -22.31 -84.37 34.67
N ARG A 2 -21.97 -83.41 33.87
CA ARG A 2 -21.14 -82.24 34.27
C ARG A 2 -21.78 -81.05 33.72
N PHE A 3 -22.31 -80.16 34.60
CA PHE A 3 -22.89 -78.89 34.27
C PHE A 3 -21.78 -77.90 34.11
N THR A 4 -21.74 -77.22 32.98
CA THR A 4 -20.86 -76.05 32.72
C THR A 4 -21.69 -74.78 32.78
N THR A 5 -21.45 -74.02 33.81
CA THR A 5 -22.07 -72.68 34.02
C THR A 5 -21.38 -71.67 33.16
N ALA A 6 -22.11 -71.03 32.25
CA ALA A 6 -21.63 -69.90 31.45
C ALA A 6 -21.87 -68.58 32.22
N LEU A 7 -20.78 -67.85 32.46
CA LEU A 7 -20.80 -66.52 33.10
C LEU A 7 -20.96 -65.46 32.01
N ALA A 8 -22.10 -64.78 31.96
CA ALA A 8 -22.36 -63.66 31.08
C ALA A 8 -21.77 -62.36 31.66
N MET A 9 -20.79 -61.79 31.00
CA MET A 9 -20.17 -60.52 31.38
C MET A 9 -20.86 -59.38 30.61
N THR A 10 -21.68 -58.61 31.31
CA THR A 10 -22.37 -57.42 30.77
C THR A 10 -21.39 -56.24 30.82
N ALA A 11 -20.91 -55.77 29.69
CA ALA A 11 -20.09 -54.57 29.57
C ALA A 11 -21.04 -53.32 29.43
N THR A 12 -21.07 -52.50 30.46
CA THR A 12 -21.78 -51.22 30.45
C THR A 12 -20.91 -50.14 29.77
N LEU A 13 -21.33 -49.72 28.61
CA LEU A 13 -20.65 -48.63 27.84
C LEU A 13 -21.19 -47.28 28.37
N THR A 14 -20.39 -46.57 29.16
CA THR A 14 -20.67 -45.21 29.58
C THR A 14 -20.32 -44.25 28.47
N MET A 15 -21.31 -43.71 27.79
CA MET A 15 -21.16 -42.61 26.84
C MET A 15 -20.97 -41.28 27.60
N THR A 16 -19.74 -40.76 27.60
CA THR A 16 -19.46 -39.41 28.09
C THR A 16 -19.85 -38.41 27.01
N THR A 17 -20.93 -37.71 27.18
CA THR A 17 -21.32 -36.56 26.32
C THR A 17 -20.45 -35.38 26.64
N VAL A 18 -19.52 -35.03 25.72
CA VAL A 18 -18.76 -33.78 25.75
C VAL A 18 -19.73 -32.67 25.28
N THR A 19 -20.22 -31.88 26.19
CA THR A 19 -20.96 -30.64 25.88
C THR A 19 -19.93 -29.60 25.40
N LEU A 20 -19.85 -29.38 24.09
CA LEU A 20 -19.20 -28.20 23.52
C LEU A 20 -20.00 -26.96 23.93
N GLY A 21 -19.44 -26.19 24.85
CA GLY A 21 -19.98 -24.87 25.19
C GLY A 21 -19.97 -23.95 23.97
N PRO A 22 -20.86 -22.96 23.88
CA PRO A 22 -20.90 -22.03 22.77
C PRO A 22 -19.57 -21.28 22.72
N ILE A 23 -18.87 -21.39 21.56
CA ILE A 23 -17.72 -20.53 21.21
C ILE A 23 -18.29 -19.13 21.15
N GLN A 24 -18.02 -18.31 22.14
CA GLN A 24 -18.30 -16.90 22.09
C GLN A 24 -17.38 -16.31 21.01
N ALA A 25 -17.94 -16.08 19.81
CA ALA A 25 -17.30 -15.25 18.81
C ALA A 25 -17.07 -13.88 19.49
N SER A 26 -15.80 -13.53 19.70
CA SER A 26 -15.42 -12.20 20.16
C SER A 26 -16.05 -11.20 19.18
N ALA A 27 -17.03 -10.45 19.63
CA ALA A 27 -17.60 -9.37 18.86
C ALA A 27 -16.46 -8.40 18.55
N HIS A 28 -16.00 -8.42 17.31
CA HIS A 28 -15.14 -7.36 16.79
C HIS A 28 -15.92 -6.08 17.01
N GLY A 29 -15.37 -5.18 17.84
CA GLY A 29 -15.99 -3.90 18.13
C GLY A 29 -16.38 -3.26 16.80
N LYS A 30 -17.58 -2.67 16.73
CA LYS A 30 -18.01 -1.93 15.54
C LYS A 30 -16.88 -0.97 15.15
N PRO A 31 -16.51 -0.86 13.86
CA PRO A 31 -15.54 0.12 13.43
C PRO A 31 -15.94 1.48 14.02
N GLN A 32 -15.03 2.10 14.77
CA GLN A 32 -15.29 3.40 15.35
C GLN A 32 -15.41 4.37 14.17
N ALA A 33 -16.53 5.06 14.07
CA ALA A 33 -16.72 6.07 13.02
C ALA A 33 -15.61 7.11 13.15
N LEU A 34 -14.82 7.29 12.08
CA LEU A 34 -13.79 8.30 12.04
C LEU A 34 -14.45 9.68 12.12
N THR A 35 -14.02 10.50 13.08
CA THR A 35 -14.43 11.89 13.16
C THR A 35 -13.62 12.69 12.12
N PRO A 36 -14.26 13.37 11.15
CA PRO A 36 -13.53 14.05 10.07
C PRO A 36 -12.82 15.33 10.53
N THR A 37 -13.00 15.71 11.79
CA THR A 37 -12.41 16.92 12.38
C THR A 37 -11.58 16.58 13.60
N ALA A 38 -10.41 17.23 13.70
CA ALA A 38 -9.56 17.19 14.87
C ALA A 38 -9.08 18.59 15.20
N THR A 39 -8.90 18.87 16.48
CA THR A 39 -8.35 20.14 16.98
C THR A 39 -7.07 19.85 17.76
N GLY A 40 -6.04 20.64 17.53
CA GLY A 40 -4.75 20.49 18.20
C GLY A 40 -3.87 21.71 18.05
N TYR A 41 -2.68 21.67 18.66
CA TYR A 41 -1.70 22.74 18.65
C TYR A 41 -0.38 22.23 18.05
N GLY A 42 0.35 23.08 17.36
CA GLY A 42 1.71 22.81 16.86
C GLY A 42 1.78 22.31 15.42
N GLY A 43 0.74 21.69 14.90
CA GLY A 43 0.67 21.23 13.51
C GLY A 43 -0.48 20.29 13.24
N ALA A 44 -0.81 20.12 11.97
CA ALA A 44 -1.87 19.23 11.52
C ALA A 44 -1.41 18.44 10.29
N VAL A 45 -1.94 17.23 10.14
CA VAL A 45 -1.80 16.38 8.95
C VAL A 45 -3.18 15.84 8.61
N SER A 46 -3.54 15.87 7.34
CA SER A 46 -4.77 15.27 6.82
C SER A 46 -4.44 14.48 5.57
N THR A 47 -4.79 13.21 5.55
CA THR A 47 -4.70 12.31 4.39
C THR A 47 -5.98 11.50 4.28
N VAL A 48 -6.13 10.76 3.20
CA VAL A 48 -7.27 9.84 3.00
C VAL A 48 -7.17 8.58 3.84
N ASP A 49 -5.99 8.31 4.43
CA ASP A 49 -5.74 7.10 5.24
C ASP A 49 -5.29 7.48 6.66
N PRO A 50 -5.89 6.89 7.72
CA PRO A 50 -5.55 7.21 9.10
C PRO A 50 -4.13 6.78 9.50
N THR A 51 -3.58 5.72 8.91
CA THR A 51 -2.23 5.23 9.18
C THR A 51 -1.20 6.24 8.64
N ALA A 52 -1.40 6.72 7.42
CA ALA A 52 -0.56 7.76 6.82
C ALA A 52 -0.65 9.08 7.60
N THR A 53 -1.86 9.48 8.02
CA THR A 53 -2.05 10.65 8.89
C THR A 53 -1.27 10.50 10.20
N ALA A 54 -1.34 9.33 10.85
CA ALA A 54 -0.63 9.07 12.10
C ALA A 54 0.90 9.14 11.93
N VAL A 55 1.44 8.62 10.82
CA VAL A 55 2.86 8.71 10.49
C VAL A 55 3.29 10.17 10.32
N GLY A 56 2.55 10.97 9.57
CA GLY A 56 2.84 12.40 9.40
C GLY A 56 2.81 13.17 10.73
N LEU A 57 1.83 12.91 11.59
CA LEU A 57 1.75 13.49 12.94
C LEU A 57 2.91 13.06 13.83
N ASP A 58 3.36 11.80 13.76
CA ASP A 58 4.51 11.34 14.52
C ASP A 58 5.80 12.05 14.10
N VAL A 59 5.99 12.29 12.80
CA VAL A 59 7.11 13.09 12.27
C VAL A 59 7.10 14.50 12.86
N LEU A 60 5.93 15.17 12.89
CA LEU A 60 5.81 16.49 13.51
C LEU A 60 6.12 16.47 15.02
N ARG A 61 5.60 15.48 15.76
CA ARG A 61 5.85 15.31 17.20
C ARG A 61 7.32 15.12 17.52
N ARG A 62 8.07 14.49 16.63
CA ARG A 62 9.52 14.27 16.75
C ARG A 62 10.35 15.44 16.23
N GLY A 63 9.73 16.59 15.95
CA GLY A 63 10.40 17.83 15.55
C GLY A 63 10.77 17.88 14.06
N GLY A 64 10.16 17.05 13.20
CA GLY A 64 10.19 17.25 11.76
C GLY A 64 9.28 18.43 11.37
N ASN A 65 9.52 19.01 10.21
CA ASN A 65 8.69 20.08 9.68
C ASN A 65 7.55 19.58 8.80
N ALA A 66 6.76 20.48 8.21
CA ALA A 66 5.63 20.12 7.36
C ALA A 66 6.04 19.34 6.10
N VAL A 67 7.21 19.63 5.53
CA VAL A 67 7.75 18.89 4.37
C VAL A 67 8.12 17.47 4.75
N ASP A 68 8.79 17.29 5.89
CA ASP A 68 9.14 15.96 6.42
C ASP A 68 7.88 15.12 6.65
N ALA A 69 6.85 15.73 7.27
CA ALA A 69 5.58 15.07 7.54
C ALA A 69 4.84 14.69 6.25
N ALA A 70 4.83 15.58 5.26
CA ALA A 70 4.20 15.34 3.97
C ALA A 70 4.87 14.19 3.22
N VAL A 71 6.21 14.15 3.16
CA VAL A 71 6.95 13.06 2.50
C VAL A 71 6.71 11.72 3.19
N ALA A 72 6.79 11.68 4.53
CA ALA A 72 6.57 10.43 5.26
C ALA A 72 5.12 9.92 5.14
N ALA A 73 4.14 10.83 5.18
CA ALA A 73 2.73 10.49 4.96
C ALA A 73 2.50 9.99 3.53
N ALA A 74 3.06 10.68 2.52
CA ALA A 74 2.96 10.27 1.12
C ALA A 74 3.61 8.89 0.87
N ALA A 75 4.79 8.63 1.45
CA ALA A 75 5.40 7.31 1.38
C ALA A 75 4.52 6.22 2.01
N THR A 76 3.84 6.54 3.12
CA THR A 76 2.91 5.61 3.77
C THR A 76 1.65 5.40 2.93
N LEU A 77 1.12 6.45 2.26
CA LEU A 77 0.03 6.32 1.29
C LEU A 77 0.41 5.41 0.12
N GLY A 78 1.68 5.42 -0.31
CA GLY A 78 2.16 4.45 -1.30
C GLY A 78 2.01 2.98 -0.88
N VAL A 79 1.84 2.72 0.42
CA VAL A 79 1.55 1.40 0.99
C VAL A 79 0.05 1.16 1.16
N THR A 80 -0.66 2.14 1.77
CA THR A 80 -2.07 2.00 2.17
C THR A 80 -3.05 2.37 1.05
N GLU A 81 -2.61 3.16 0.06
CA GLU A 81 -3.35 3.62 -1.11
C GLU A 81 -2.54 3.40 -2.42
N PRO A 82 -2.01 2.19 -2.68
CA PRO A 82 -1.06 1.94 -3.77
C PRO A 82 -1.65 2.22 -5.16
N PHE A 83 -2.98 2.18 -5.28
CA PHE A 83 -3.70 2.40 -6.54
C PHE A 83 -3.69 3.88 -6.98
N SER A 84 -3.44 4.80 -6.04
CA SER A 84 -3.48 6.25 -6.27
C SER A 84 -2.18 6.95 -5.89
N ALA A 85 -1.34 6.34 -5.05
CA ALA A 85 -0.17 7.00 -4.45
C ALA A 85 1.11 6.14 -4.47
N GLY A 86 1.17 5.12 -5.35
CA GLY A 86 2.32 4.22 -5.47
C GLY A 86 3.60 4.95 -5.91
N ILE A 87 4.76 4.41 -5.53
CA ILE A 87 6.07 4.98 -5.88
C ILE A 87 6.41 4.87 -7.38
N GLY A 88 5.68 4.03 -8.11
CA GLY A 88 5.78 3.93 -9.57
C GLY A 88 5.02 5.03 -10.32
N GLY A 89 4.34 5.91 -9.61
CA GLY A 89 3.59 7.03 -10.16
C GLY A 89 4.30 8.38 -10.02
N GLY A 90 3.50 9.45 -10.05
CA GLY A 90 3.98 10.83 -9.92
C GLY A 90 2.96 11.72 -9.23
N GLY A 91 3.17 13.01 -9.31
CA GLY A 91 2.30 14.01 -8.73
C GLY A 91 2.96 15.35 -8.56
N PHE A 92 2.30 16.23 -7.80
CA PHE A 92 2.77 17.58 -7.58
C PHE A 92 3.06 17.79 -6.09
N PHE A 93 4.16 18.46 -5.79
CA PHE A 93 4.46 18.93 -4.45
C PHE A 93 4.29 20.43 -4.39
N VAL A 94 3.38 20.91 -3.53
CA VAL A 94 3.12 22.34 -3.33
C VAL A 94 3.50 22.70 -1.90
N TYR A 95 4.41 23.65 -1.76
CA TYR A 95 4.94 24.10 -0.47
C TYR A 95 4.74 25.61 -0.31
N TYR A 96 4.08 26.01 0.76
CA TYR A 96 3.99 27.41 1.16
C TYR A 96 5.07 27.71 2.22
N ASP A 97 6.01 28.56 1.84
CA ASP A 97 7.01 29.13 2.76
C ASP A 97 6.41 30.35 3.46
N ALA A 98 6.00 30.15 4.71
CA ALA A 98 5.39 31.19 5.51
C ALA A 98 6.35 32.35 5.87
N GLN A 99 7.66 32.07 5.97
CA GLN A 99 8.67 33.07 6.30
C GLN A 99 8.84 34.07 5.13
N HIS A 100 8.88 33.57 3.91
CA HIS A 100 9.05 34.37 2.71
C HIS A 100 7.73 34.69 2.01
N LYS A 101 6.59 34.17 2.52
CA LYS A 101 5.23 34.31 1.94
C LYS A 101 5.19 33.88 0.47
N LYS A 102 5.88 32.78 0.14
CA LYS A 102 6.05 32.32 -1.23
C LYS A 102 5.57 30.88 -1.36
N VAL A 103 4.88 30.60 -2.48
CA VAL A 103 4.54 29.24 -2.90
C VAL A 103 5.66 28.69 -3.79
N HIS A 104 6.06 27.47 -3.53
CA HIS A 104 6.98 26.68 -4.34
C HIS A 104 6.27 25.42 -4.82
N THR A 105 6.61 24.98 -6.02
CA THR A 105 6.08 23.77 -6.61
C THR A 105 7.21 22.90 -7.14
N ILE A 106 6.99 21.57 -7.09
CA ILE A 106 7.76 20.59 -7.85
C ILE A 106 6.74 19.85 -8.71
N ASP A 107 6.96 19.85 -10.01
CA ASP A 107 6.26 18.99 -10.95
C ASP A 107 7.01 17.67 -11.00
N GLY A 108 6.40 16.65 -10.47
CA GLY A 108 6.88 15.28 -10.46
C GLY A 108 5.89 14.35 -11.16
N ARG A 109 5.05 14.90 -12.06
CA ARG A 109 4.20 14.09 -12.91
C ARG A 109 5.04 13.14 -13.76
N GLU A 110 4.53 11.97 -14.07
CA GLU A 110 5.16 11.02 -14.96
C GLU A 110 5.37 11.65 -16.35
N SER A 111 6.50 11.36 -16.96
CA SER A 111 6.76 11.73 -18.34
C SER A 111 6.84 10.49 -19.21
N GLY A 112 6.40 10.62 -20.46
CA GLY A 112 6.61 9.57 -21.45
C GLY A 112 8.11 9.31 -21.66
N PRO A 113 8.53 8.07 -21.87
CA PRO A 113 9.89 7.76 -22.30
C PRO A 113 10.29 8.56 -23.56
N ALA A 114 11.56 8.94 -23.65
CA ALA A 114 12.03 9.73 -24.79
C ALA A 114 11.88 9.00 -26.15
N THR A 115 11.72 7.69 -26.12
CA THR A 115 11.50 6.84 -27.29
C THR A 115 10.02 6.64 -27.63
N MET A 116 9.11 7.18 -26.80
CA MET A 116 7.67 7.03 -27.02
C MET A 116 7.24 7.80 -28.28
N ALA A 117 6.62 7.09 -29.23
CA ALA A 117 6.07 7.70 -30.44
C ALA A 117 4.72 8.38 -30.14
N GLU A 118 4.32 9.35 -30.97
CA GLU A 118 3.06 10.08 -30.81
C GLU A 118 1.83 9.17 -31.00
N ASP A 119 1.98 8.09 -31.76
CA ASP A 119 0.95 7.11 -32.11
C ASP A 119 1.04 5.82 -31.29
N VAL A 120 1.78 5.81 -30.16
CA VAL A 120 2.02 4.62 -29.32
C VAL A 120 0.72 3.90 -28.89
N PHE A 121 -0.39 4.60 -28.83
CA PHE A 121 -1.71 4.04 -28.47
C PHE A 121 -2.58 3.71 -29.71
N VAL A 122 -2.02 3.71 -30.90
CA VAL A 122 -2.71 3.33 -32.14
C VAL A 122 -2.26 1.93 -32.54
N ASP A 123 -3.23 1.02 -32.78
CA ASP A 123 -2.94 -0.31 -33.28
C ASP A 123 -2.43 -0.21 -34.72
N PRO A 124 -1.21 -0.63 -35.04
CA PRO A 124 -0.67 -0.57 -36.38
C PRO A 124 -1.38 -1.50 -37.37
N ALA A 125 -2.18 -2.46 -36.89
CA ALA A 125 -2.90 -3.40 -37.74
C ALA A 125 -4.13 -2.77 -38.43
N ASP A 126 -4.80 -1.85 -37.75
CA ASP A 126 -6.04 -1.23 -38.26
C ASP A 126 -6.04 0.30 -38.21
N GLY A 127 -5.06 0.91 -37.59
CA GLY A 127 -4.94 2.36 -37.42
C GLY A 127 -5.93 2.96 -36.43
N GLN A 128 -6.54 2.14 -35.55
CA GLN A 128 -7.47 2.60 -34.51
C GLN A 128 -6.78 2.68 -33.17
N PRO A 129 -7.24 3.55 -32.24
CA PRO A 129 -6.76 3.53 -30.87
C PRO A 129 -7.05 2.17 -30.20
N TYR A 130 -6.09 1.65 -29.41
CA TYR A 130 -6.33 0.51 -28.54
C TYR A 130 -7.51 0.75 -27.59
N ASP A 131 -8.21 -0.33 -27.21
CA ASP A 131 -9.20 -0.25 -26.12
C ASP A 131 -8.56 0.35 -24.87
N PHE A 132 -9.28 1.26 -24.21
CA PHE A 132 -8.75 1.97 -23.05
C PHE A 132 -8.33 1.02 -21.91
N GLN A 133 -9.11 -0.04 -21.64
CA GLN A 133 -8.79 -0.97 -20.56
C GLN A 133 -7.57 -1.83 -20.90
N GLU A 134 -7.43 -2.20 -22.16
CA GLU A 134 -6.27 -2.93 -22.67
C GLU A 134 -5.00 -2.06 -22.60
N ALA A 135 -5.06 -0.85 -23.13
CA ALA A 135 -3.95 0.10 -23.08
C ALA A 135 -3.54 0.42 -21.63
N ARG A 136 -4.50 0.64 -20.74
CA ARG A 136 -4.29 0.99 -19.34
C ARG A 136 -3.50 -0.05 -18.55
N VAL A 137 -3.67 -1.33 -18.85
CA VAL A 137 -2.95 -2.43 -18.15
C VAL A 137 -1.70 -2.90 -18.89
N SER A 138 -1.35 -2.24 -20.00
CA SER A 138 -0.15 -2.54 -20.77
C SER A 138 1.06 -1.73 -20.30
N GLY A 139 2.27 -2.14 -20.69
CA GLY A 139 3.49 -1.37 -20.49
C GLY A 139 3.50 -0.03 -21.21
N LEU A 140 2.68 0.14 -22.27
CA LEU A 140 2.56 1.39 -23.02
C LEU A 140 2.07 2.58 -22.17
N SER A 141 1.27 2.29 -21.15
CA SER A 141 0.71 3.31 -20.26
C SER A 141 1.61 3.71 -19.08
N VAL A 142 2.76 3.07 -18.94
CA VAL A 142 3.69 3.33 -17.82
C VAL A 142 4.62 4.48 -18.20
N GLY A 143 4.50 5.59 -17.47
CA GLY A 143 5.43 6.71 -17.58
C GLY A 143 6.61 6.55 -16.64
N THR A 144 7.67 7.36 -16.87
CA THR A 144 8.81 7.44 -15.96
C THR A 144 8.36 7.98 -14.61
N PRO A 145 8.52 7.22 -13.50
CA PRO A 145 8.01 7.62 -12.19
C PRO A 145 8.69 8.88 -11.65
N GLY A 146 7.89 9.85 -11.17
CA GLY A 146 8.40 11.10 -10.60
C GLY A 146 8.33 11.20 -9.08
N THR A 147 7.61 10.29 -8.42
CA THR A 147 7.31 10.35 -6.98
C THR A 147 8.54 10.44 -6.10
N LEU A 148 9.48 9.49 -6.23
CA LEU A 148 10.67 9.45 -5.38
C LEU A 148 11.61 10.63 -5.62
N ALA A 149 11.79 11.06 -6.86
CA ALA A 149 12.57 12.25 -7.20
C ALA A 149 11.95 13.52 -6.59
N THR A 150 10.61 13.61 -6.60
CA THR A 150 9.87 14.71 -5.97
C THR A 150 10.09 14.75 -4.46
N TRP A 151 9.98 13.60 -3.78
CA TRP A 151 10.21 13.52 -2.33
C TRP A 151 11.66 13.86 -1.97
N GLU A 152 12.61 13.37 -2.74
CA GLU A 152 14.01 13.69 -2.53
C GLU A 152 14.29 15.18 -2.72
N ALA A 153 13.79 15.77 -3.80
CA ALA A 153 13.95 17.20 -4.06
C ALA A 153 13.31 18.07 -2.98
N ALA A 154 12.10 17.71 -2.53
CA ALA A 154 11.41 18.42 -1.45
C ALA A 154 12.16 18.30 -0.12
N ALA A 155 12.57 17.09 0.26
CA ALA A 155 13.33 16.86 1.48
C ALA A 155 14.68 17.59 1.48
N LYS A 156 15.42 17.58 0.36
CA LYS A 156 16.69 18.31 0.22
C LYS A 156 16.53 19.83 0.27
N LYS A 157 15.44 20.38 -0.30
CA LYS A 157 15.25 21.82 -0.39
C LYS A 157 14.68 22.43 0.87
N TRP A 158 13.72 21.77 1.51
CA TRP A 158 12.89 22.35 2.57
C TRP A 158 12.71 21.45 3.79
N GLY A 159 13.10 20.19 3.73
CA GLY A 159 13.04 19.24 4.83
C GLY A 159 14.13 19.49 5.86
N THR A 160 13.95 18.90 7.04
CA THR A 160 14.93 18.88 8.14
C THR A 160 15.45 17.47 8.43
N ARG A 161 14.86 16.47 7.79
CA ARG A 161 15.20 15.06 7.97
C ARG A 161 15.71 14.45 6.67
N PRO A 162 16.70 13.54 6.72
CA PRO A 162 17.10 12.76 5.56
C PRO A 162 15.91 11.93 5.02
N LEU A 163 15.79 11.82 3.69
CA LEU A 163 14.73 11.02 3.04
C LEU A 163 14.67 9.59 3.59
N ALA A 164 15.82 8.97 3.86
CA ALA A 164 15.92 7.65 4.46
C ALA A 164 15.08 7.50 5.75
N ASN A 165 15.08 8.54 6.60
CA ASN A 165 14.33 8.53 7.85
C ASN A 165 12.80 8.69 7.61
N LEU A 166 12.43 9.34 6.51
CA LEU A 166 11.03 9.57 6.13
C LEU A 166 10.40 8.33 5.46
N LEU A 167 11.22 7.48 4.82
CA LEU A 167 10.76 6.24 4.20
C LEU A 167 10.61 5.07 5.18
N ARG A 168 11.36 5.06 6.29
CA ARG A 168 11.34 3.96 7.27
C ARG A 168 9.96 3.67 7.88
N PRO A 169 9.13 4.67 8.24
CA PRO A 169 7.78 4.40 8.71
C PRO A 169 6.92 3.67 7.69
N ALA A 170 6.99 4.06 6.41
CA ALA A 170 6.28 3.39 5.33
C ALA A 170 6.73 1.94 5.15
N ALA A 171 8.05 1.68 5.20
CA ALA A 171 8.59 0.32 5.19
C ALA A 171 8.06 -0.53 6.35
N LYS A 172 7.94 0.07 7.54
CA LYS A 172 7.37 -0.62 8.71
C LYS A 172 5.89 -0.94 8.52
N VAL A 173 5.10 -0.01 8.00
CA VAL A 173 3.67 -0.23 7.71
C VAL A 173 3.50 -1.33 6.66
N ALA A 174 4.32 -1.34 5.62
CA ALA A 174 4.28 -2.40 4.59
C ALA A 174 4.60 -3.79 5.17
N GLU A 175 5.53 -3.88 6.12
CA GLU A 175 5.94 -5.13 6.76
C GLU A 175 4.94 -5.61 7.82
N ASP A 176 4.57 -4.73 8.76
CA ASP A 176 3.66 -5.07 9.87
C ASP A 176 2.22 -5.23 9.35
N GLY A 177 1.89 -4.51 8.29
CA GLY A 177 0.56 -4.44 7.69
C GLY A 177 -0.31 -3.33 8.25
N PHE A 178 -1.41 -3.11 7.55
CA PHE A 178 -2.45 -2.16 7.89
C PHE A 178 -3.85 -2.80 7.74
N PRO A 179 -4.87 -2.30 8.43
CA PRO A 179 -6.22 -2.86 8.31
C PRO A 179 -6.83 -2.50 6.95
N VAL A 180 -7.33 -3.51 6.24
CA VAL A 180 -8.12 -3.31 5.02
C VAL A 180 -9.40 -2.56 5.37
N ASP A 181 -9.62 -1.42 4.76
CA ASP A 181 -10.87 -0.68 4.85
C ASP A 181 -11.82 -0.96 3.67
N ALA A 182 -12.99 -0.33 3.68
CA ALA A 182 -13.98 -0.51 2.63
C ALA A 182 -13.51 0.04 1.28
N THR A 183 -12.77 1.16 1.28
CA THR A 183 -12.26 1.82 0.07
C THR A 183 -11.18 0.95 -0.59
N PHE A 184 -10.20 0.51 0.18
CA PHE A 184 -9.14 -0.38 -0.31
C PHE A 184 -9.72 -1.66 -0.92
N ARG A 185 -10.66 -2.32 -0.20
CA ARG A 185 -11.35 -3.51 -0.70
C ARG A 185 -12.11 -3.23 -2.00
N GLN A 186 -12.84 -2.11 -2.07
CA GLN A 186 -13.63 -1.76 -3.26
C GLN A 186 -12.74 -1.50 -4.46
N GLN A 187 -11.64 -0.77 -4.31
CA GLN A 187 -10.67 -0.52 -5.38
C GLN A 187 -10.09 -1.82 -5.95
N ILE A 188 -9.80 -2.81 -5.09
CA ILE A 188 -9.38 -4.14 -5.53
C ILE A 188 -10.51 -4.84 -6.29
N ALA A 189 -11.74 -4.79 -5.78
CA ALA A 189 -12.89 -5.44 -6.41
C ALA A 189 -13.16 -4.86 -7.82
N ASP A 190 -13.10 -3.55 -7.97
CA ASP A 190 -13.32 -2.84 -9.23
C ASP A 190 -12.24 -3.15 -10.28
N ASN A 191 -11.04 -3.54 -9.84
CA ASN A 191 -9.90 -3.85 -10.69
C ASN A 191 -9.53 -5.34 -10.70
N ALA A 192 -10.35 -6.21 -10.12
CA ALA A 192 -10.00 -7.63 -9.92
C ALA A 192 -9.66 -8.37 -11.22
N ALA A 193 -10.37 -8.05 -12.33
CA ALA A 193 -10.11 -8.64 -13.64
C ALA A 193 -8.71 -8.25 -14.17
N ALA A 194 -8.31 -6.98 -14.01
CA ALA A 194 -7.00 -6.50 -14.40
C ALA A 194 -5.90 -7.09 -13.51
N PHE A 195 -6.11 -7.07 -12.18
CA PHE A 195 -5.14 -7.61 -11.20
C PHE A 195 -4.94 -9.12 -11.36
N GLY A 196 -5.98 -9.84 -11.77
CA GLY A 196 -5.91 -11.28 -12.02
C GLY A 196 -5.04 -11.70 -13.21
N GLN A 197 -4.64 -10.74 -14.07
CA GLN A 197 -3.78 -11.00 -15.23
C GLN A 197 -2.29 -11.10 -14.86
N PHE A 198 -1.90 -10.60 -13.69
CA PHE A 198 -0.52 -10.54 -13.22
C PHE A 198 -0.36 -11.37 -11.94
N ASP A 199 0.44 -12.42 -11.98
CA ASP A 199 0.55 -13.38 -10.88
C ASP A 199 0.93 -12.72 -9.54
N ALA A 200 1.94 -11.85 -9.52
CA ALA A 200 2.36 -11.16 -8.30
C ALA A 200 1.27 -10.22 -7.75
N THR A 201 0.56 -9.50 -8.62
CA THR A 201 -0.56 -8.62 -8.23
C THR A 201 -1.73 -9.43 -7.71
N LYS A 202 -2.04 -10.54 -8.36
CA LYS A 202 -3.10 -11.49 -7.95
C LYS A 202 -2.80 -12.10 -6.59
N GLU A 203 -1.56 -12.56 -6.36
CA GLU A 203 -1.15 -13.13 -5.08
C GLU A 203 -1.30 -12.11 -3.94
N LEU A 204 -0.89 -10.86 -4.18
CA LEU A 204 -0.90 -9.81 -3.18
C LEU A 204 -2.30 -9.29 -2.86
N TYR A 205 -3.14 -9.05 -3.90
CA TYR A 205 -4.42 -8.33 -3.75
C TYR A 205 -5.66 -9.21 -3.89
N LEU A 206 -5.52 -10.43 -4.40
CA LEU A 206 -6.63 -11.37 -4.58
C LEU A 206 -6.30 -12.74 -3.93
N PRO A 207 -5.92 -12.77 -2.64
CA PRO A 207 -5.60 -14.02 -1.97
C PRO A 207 -6.82 -14.95 -2.00
N GLY A 208 -6.61 -16.17 -2.51
CA GLY A 208 -7.73 -17.11 -2.72
C GLY A 208 -8.68 -16.73 -3.86
N GLY A 209 -8.29 -15.79 -4.72
CA GLY A 209 -9.07 -15.35 -5.90
C GLY A 209 -10.11 -14.26 -5.60
N ALA A 210 -10.09 -13.63 -4.42
CA ALA A 210 -11.04 -12.59 -4.02
C ALA A 210 -10.36 -11.45 -3.26
N PRO A 211 -10.93 -10.22 -3.28
CA PRO A 211 -10.45 -9.12 -2.47
C PRO A 211 -10.46 -9.46 -0.97
N PRO A 212 -9.44 -9.05 -0.19
CA PRO A 212 -9.38 -9.30 1.24
C PRO A 212 -10.58 -8.71 1.97
N ALA A 213 -11.01 -9.35 3.07
CA ALA A 213 -12.14 -8.85 3.85
C ALA A 213 -11.76 -7.58 4.64
N VAL A 214 -12.72 -6.65 4.77
CA VAL A 214 -12.57 -5.46 5.61
C VAL A 214 -12.21 -5.86 7.05
N GLY A 215 -11.22 -5.19 7.62
CA GLY A 215 -10.69 -5.45 8.96
C GLY A 215 -9.58 -6.51 9.00
N THR A 216 -9.28 -7.21 7.91
CA THR A 216 -8.10 -8.07 7.82
C THR A 216 -6.83 -7.24 7.68
N THR A 217 -5.68 -7.84 7.92
CA THR A 217 -4.38 -7.15 7.79
C THR A 217 -3.78 -7.41 6.42
N GLN A 218 -3.59 -6.34 5.65
CA GLN A 218 -2.83 -6.35 4.40
C GLN A 218 -1.36 -6.08 4.68
N ARG A 219 -0.46 -6.86 4.06
CA ARG A 219 1.00 -6.69 4.12
C ARG A 219 1.59 -6.68 2.72
N ASN A 220 2.71 -5.99 2.58
CA ASN A 220 3.50 -6.03 1.36
C ASN A 220 5.00 -6.06 1.73
N PRO A 221 5.56 -7.23 2.05
CA PRO A 221 6.95 -7.38 2.46
C PRO A 221 7.94 -6.97 1.37
N ASP A 222 7.60 -7.13 0.10
CA ASP A 222 8.45 -6.76 -1.03
C ASP A 222 8.56 -5.24 -1.15
N LEU A 223 7.45 -4.52 -0.97
CA LEU A 223 7.48 -3.05 -0.91
C LEU A 223 8.24 -2.57 0.34
N ALA A 224 8.13 -3.28 1.47
CA ALA A 224 8.93 -2.96 2.65
C ALA A 224 10.43 -3.11 2.39
N ALA A 225 10.85 -4.17 1.69
CA ALA A 225 12.23 -4.39 1.27
C ALA A 225 12.70 -3.29 0.29
N THR A 226 11.85 -2.93 -0.68
CA THR A 226 12.09 -1.86 -1.65
C THR A 226 12.32 -0.51 -0.96
N TYR A 227 11.43 -0.11 -0.04
CA TYR A 227 11.62 1.13 0.73
C TYR A 227 12.90 1.14 1.57
N ARG A 228 13.24 0.01 2.23
CA ARG A 228 14.49 -0.11 2.98
C ARG A 228 15.71 0.02 2.08
N ARG A 229 15.66 -0.58 0.92
CA ARG A 229 16.74 -0.53 -0.06
C ARG A 229 16.96 0.90 -0.55
N ILE A 230 15.90 1.61 -0.91
CA ILE A 230 15.95 3.03 -1.29
C ILE A 230 16.44 3.89 -0.11
N ALA A 231 15.97 3.64 1.11
CA ALA A 231 16.41 4.36 2.29
C ALA A 231 17.92 4.19 2.56
N ASN A 232 18.49 3.02 2.25
CA ASN A 232 19.89 2.72 2.50
C ASN A 232 20.83 3.15 1.37
N ARG A 233 20.36 3.12 0.12
CA ARG A 233 21.19 3.35 -1.08
C ARG A 233 20.84 4.65 -1.82
N GLY A 234 19.77 5.33 -1.42
CA GLY A 234 19.27 6.54 -2.10
C GLY A 234 18.34 6.25 -3.26
N THR A 235 17.78 7.31 -3.84
CA THR A 235 16.83 7.24 -4.96
C THR A 235 17.46 6.76 -6.26
N ASP A 236 18.79 6.89 -6.42
CA ASP A 236 19.52 6.32 -7.57
C ASP A 236 19.32 4.80 -7.67
N GLU A 237 19.12 4.10 -6.56
CA GLU A 237 18.81 2.67 -6.56
C GLU A 237 17.51 2.35 -7.32
N PHE A 238 16.52 3.24 -7.22
CA PHE A 238 15.25 3.10 -7.94
C PHE A 238 15.36 3.49 -9.42
N TYR A 239 16.13 4.54 -9.75
CA TYR A 239 16.19 5.05 -11.13
C TYR A 239 17.32 4.48 -11.97
N ARG A 240 18.42 4.04 -11.36
CA ARG A 240 19.66 3.61 -12.06
C ARG A 240 20.28 2.34 -11.48
N GLY A 241 19.77 1.88 -10.35
CA GLY A 241 20.22 0.65 -9.68
C GLY A 241 19.43 -0.57 -10.14
N GLU A 242 19.51 -1.63 -9.37
CA GLU A 242 18.84 -2.91 -9.68
C GLU A 242 17.32 -2.77 -9.76
N ILE A 243 16.69 -1.91 -8.90
CA ILE A 243 15.24 -1.70 -8.98
C ILE A 243 14.87 -1.08 -10.34
N GLY A 244 15.66 -0.10 -10.83
CA GLY A 244 15.43 0.50 -12.13
C GLY A 244 15.61 -0.51 -13.26
N ALA A 245 16.64 -1.35 -13.19
CA ALA A 245 16.88 -2.39 -14.18
C ALA A 245 15.76 -3.46 -14.20
N ASP A 246 15.15 -3.75 -13.07
CA ASP A 246 14.01 -4.67 -12.99
C ASP A 246 12.71 -4.06 -13.55
N LEU A 247 12.59 -2.73 -13.51
CA LEU A 247 11.43 -1.99 -14.05
C LEU A 247 11.51 -1.76 -15.56
N ASP A 248 12.71 -1.72 -16.11
CA ASP A 248 12.99 -1.50 -17.54
C ASP A 248 13.74 -2.71 -18.12
N PRO A 249 13.05 -3.86 -18.29
CA PRO A 249 13.63 -5.01 -18.97
C PRO A 249 13.63 -4.76 -20.47
N VAL A 250 14.67 -4.09 -20.97
CA VAL A 250 14.88 -3.92 -22.41
C VAL A 250 15.36 -5.23 -23.03
#